data_8a4b61bc7ebbeac72a4411c01d32d0e8
#
_entry.id   8a4b61bc7ebbeac72a4411c01d32d0e8
#
_cell.length_a   1.000
_cell.length_b   1.000
_cell.length_c   1.000
_cell.angle_alpha   90.00
_cell.angle_beta   90.00
_cell.angle_gamma   90.00
#
_symmetry.space_group_name_H-M   'P 1'
#
loop_
_entity.id
_entity.type
_entity.pdbx_description
1 polymer ?
#
loop_
_entity_poly.entity_id
_entity_poly.type
_entity_poly.pdbx_seq_one_letter_code
_entity_poly.pdbx_strand_id
1 'polypeptide(L)'
;VFNIQTICKEASVACPNIITESGRSVVASHSILVTDVCDRISKHSIKPQLEGDKHEPIIESFISILENDYSASPLERYHDAVQKKEEADNLFNLGYLKLKDKGLADAIFWRICQDVVLFYQEEKIQPEEMDRLKGMMAEQYVCNFSVFQSLIDHWACDQLFPIAPIHRLNERPTVNTTLVDITCDSEGRIASFVDSEDERSLLRLHEINKEEPYLLGFFLMGAYQDIMGDLHNLFGRVNEVHVFLEDDEEDGFYIEDSIPGFSVNEVLQLTQYDGQMLSRKMKKQIDRATKEDLSLIHI
;
A
#
# COMPACT_ATOMS: atom_id res chain seq x y z
N VAL A 1 -0.05 3.39 37.67
CA VAL A 1 0.62 4.06 38.83
C VAL A 1 -0.38 4.92 39.60
N PHE A 2 -1.04 5.91 39.00
CA PHE A 2 -1.95 6.86 39.67
C PHE A 2 -3.01 6.15 40.53
N ASN A 3 -3.77 5.21 39.97
CA ASN A 3 -4.81 4.48 40.70
C ASN A 3 -4.26 3.71 41.91
N ILE A 4 -3.08 3.07 41.77
CA ILE A 4 -2.44 2.37 42.90
C ILE A 4 -2.04 3.35 43.98
N GLN A 5 -1.45 4.48 43.65
CA GLN A 5 -1.07 5.52 44.59
C GLN A 5 -2.29 6.09 45.35
N THR A 6 -3.39 6.33 44.64
CA THR A 6 -4.65 6.83 45.22
C THR A 6 -5.21 5.84 46.22
N ILE A 7 -5.33 4.55 45.85
CA ILE A 7 -5.84 3.50 46.74
C ILE A 7 -4.94 3.32 47.97
N CYS A 8 -3.62 3.30 47.77
CA CYS A 8 -2.68 3.18 48.90
C CYS A 8 -2.80 4.37 49.89
N LYS A 9 -2.99 5.57 49.35
CA LYS A 9 -3.19 6.77 50.17
C LYS A 9 -4.50 6.72 50.95
N GLU A 10 -5.59 6.33 50.32
CA GLU A 10 -6.90 6.15 50.96
C GLU A 10 -6.85 5.07 52.05
N ALA A 11 -6.17 3.96 51.79
CA ALA A 11 -6.01 2.88 52.75
C ALA A 11 -4.92 3.12 53.79
N SER A 12 -4.19 4.25 53.72
CA SER A 12 -3.07 4.58 54.59
C SER A 12 -1.99 3.48 54.65
N VAL A 13 -1.71 2.83 53.52
CA VAL A 13 -0.65 1.83 53.37
C VAL A 13 0.48 2.36 52.48
N ALA A 14 1.68 1.79 52.61
CA ALA A 14 2.81 2.12 51.74
C ALA A 14 2.55 1.70 50.28
N CYS A 15 2.92 2.56 49.33
CA CYS A 15 2.87 2.22 47.93
C CYS A 15 3.85 1.08 47.65
N PRO A 16 3.41 0.00 46.92
CA PRO A 16 4.30 -1.07 46.53
C PRO A 16 5.25 -0.62 45.40
N ASN A 17 6.38 -1.30 45.25
CA ASN A 17 7.18 -1.22 44.05
C ASN A 17 6.41 -1.90 42.91
N ILE A 18 6.36 -1.22 41.77
CA ILE A 18 5.66 -1.72 40.60
C ILE A 18 6.70 -2.19 39.58
N ILE A 19 6.60 -3.45 39.17
CA ILE A 19 7.44 -4.05 38.14
C ILE A 19 6.51 -4.43 36.98
N THR A 20 6.87 -4.02 35.78
CA THR A 20 6.11 -4.33 34.59
C THR A 20 7.03 -5.00 33.54
N GLU A 21 6.49 -5.93 32.79
CA GLU A 21 7.11 -6.49 31.58
C GLU A 21 6.56 -5.75 30.37
N SER A 22 7.15 -4.60 30.04
CA SER A 22 6.60 -3.65 29.07
C SER A 22 7.65 -3.23 28.03
N GLY A 23 8.42 -4.19 27.50
CA GLY A 23 9.53 -3.93 26.57
C GLY A 23 9.14 -2.99 25.43
N ARG A 24 8.10 -3.34 24.69
CA ARG A 24 7.62 -2.58 23.53
C ARG A 24 7.22 -1.14 23.88
N SER A 25 6.54 -0.90 24.99
CA SER A 25 6.11 0.44 25.37
C SER A 25 7.27 1.38 25.72
N VAL A 26 8.45 0.84 26.01
CA VAL A 26 9.67 1.63 26.29
C VAL A 26 10.42 1.95 25.00
N VAL A 27 10.44 1.04 24.02
CA VAL A 27 11.32 1.13 22.84
C VAL A 27 10.59 1.38 21.52
N ALA A 28 9.25 1.39 21.49
CA ALA A 28 8.50 1.54 20.24
C ALA A 28 8.63 2.93 19.60
N SER A 29 8.88 3.98 20.40
CA SER A 29 8.80 5.37 19.93
C SER A 29 10.11 5.93 19.36
N HIS A 30 11.20 5.16 19.33
CA HIS A 30 12.52 5.69 18.98
C HIS A 30 12.83 5.71 17.49
N SER A 31 11.99 5.14 16.64
CA SER A 31 12.28 5.01 15.21
C SER A 31 11.07 5.38 14.35
N ILE A 32 11.35 5.90 13.18
CA ILE A 32 10.40 6.25 12.12
C ILE A 32 10.91 5.66 10.82
N LEU A 33 10.07 4.91 10.10
CA LEU A 33 10.35 4.53 8.73
C LEU A 33 9.87 5.64 7.80
N VAL A 34 10.77 6.14 6.95
CA VAL A 34 10.44 7.09 5.89
C VAL A 34 10.54 6.38 4.55
N THR A 35 9.49 6.45 3.76
CA THR A 35 9.45 5.87 2.42
C THR A 35 8.86 6.83 1.42
N ASP A 36 9.26 6.74 0.16
CA ASP A 36 8.58 7.40 -0.95
C ASP A 36 7.48 6.53 -1.55
N VAL A 37 6.48 7.19 -2.11
CA VAL A 37 5.44 6.56 -2.94
C VAL A 37 5.93 6.58 -4.38
N CYS A 38 6.37 5.42 -4.87
CA CYS A 38 7.01 5.31 -6.18
C CYS A 38 6.02 5.13 -7.35
N ASP A 39 4.79 4.68 -7.07
CA ASP A 39 3.73 4.54 -8.09
C ASP A 39 2.34 4.51 -7.46
N ARG A 40 1.30 4.55 -8.30
CA ARG A 40 -0.09 4.39 -7.89
C ARG A 40 -0.86 3.47 -8.82
N ILE A 41 -1.75 2.68 -8.25
CA ILE A 41 -2.71 1.86 -8.98
C ILE A 41 -4.09 2.49 -8.81
N SER A 42 -4.65 3.02 -9.90
CA SER A 42 -5.95 3.68 -9.91
C SER A 42 -6.89 2.96 -10.87
N LYS A 43 -8.03 2.51 -10.36
CA LYS A 43 -9.06 1.80 -11.14
C LYS A 43 -9.89 2.73 -12.02
N HIS A 44 -9.99 4.00 -11.64
CA HIS A 44 -10.79 5.00 -12.35
C HIS A 44 -10.00 5.88 -13.33
N SER A 45 -8.71 5.67 -13.45
CA SER A 45 -7.89 6.37 -14.45
C SER A 45 -8.09 5.84 -15.87
N ILE A 46 -8.62 4.64 -16.03
CA ILE A 46 -8.83 3.97 -17.30
C ILE A 46 -10.16 4.43 -17.89
N LYS A 47 -10.09 5.25 -18.96
CA LYS A 47 -11.28 5.64 -19.72
C LYS A 47 -11.65 4.53 -20.69
N PRO A 48 -12.91 4.05 -20.74
CA PRO A 48 -13.33 3.08 -21.73
C PRO A 48 -13.21 3.68 -23.13
N GLN A 49 -12.51 2.99 -24.03
CA GLN A 49 -12.39 3.37 -25.45
C GLN A 49 -13.44 2.57 -26.23
N LEU A 50 -14.60 3.20 -26.47
CA LEU A 50 -15.72 2.63 -27.21
C LEU A 50 -15.51 2.91 -28.71
N GLU A 51 -14.48 2.27 -29.31
CA GLU A 51 -14.21 2.39 -30.76
C GLU A 51 -14.78 1.18 -31.50
N GLY A 52 -15.55 1.44 -32.54
CA GLY A 52 -16.11 0.44 -33.45
C GLY A 52 -17.62 0.28 -33.36
N ASP A 53 -18.22 -0.23 -34.46
CA ASP A 53 -19.68 -0.37 -34.61
C ASP A 53 -20.22 -1.72 -34.05
N LYS A 54 -19.37 -2.62 -33.61
CA LYS A 54 -19.74 -3.94 -33.09
C LYS A 54 -18.84 -4.38 -31.96
N HIS A 55 -19.45 -4.66 -30.80
CA HIS A 55 -18.81 -5.25 -29.65
C HIS A 55 -19.36 -6.66 -29.37
N GLU A 56 -18.65 -7.41 -28.54
CA GLU A 56 -19.16 -8.68 -28.01
C GLU A 56 -20.45 -8.42 -27.19
N PRO A 57 -21.43 -9.35 -27.16
CA PRO A 57 -22.73 -9.15 -26.51
C PRO A 57 -22.62 -8.70 -25.05
N ILE A 58 -21.62 -9.18 -24.32
CA ILE A 58 -21.39 -8.79 -22.94
C ILE A 58 -20.96 -7.31 -22.83
N ILE A 59 -20.18 -6.81 -23.77
CA ILE A 59 -19.76 -5.40 -23.85
C ILE A 59 -20.97 -4.51 -24.17
N GLU A 60 -21.81 -4.92 -25.13
CA GLU A 60 -23.06 -4.21 -25.45
C GLU A 60 -23.97 -4.11 -24.20
N SER A 61 -24.02 -5.16 -23.37
CA SER A 61 -24.75 -5.13 -22.09
C SER A 61 -24.18 -4.08 -21.13
N PHE A 62 -22.85 -3.97 -21.01
CA PHE A 62 -22.21 -2.94 -20.19
C PHE A 62 -22.47 -1.52 -20.71
N ILE A 63 -22.41 -1.32 -22.04
CA ILE A 63 -22.72 -0.04 -22.69
C ILE A 63 -24.16 0.36 -22.38
N SER A 64 -25.10 -0.59 -22.49
CA SER A 64 -26.51 -0.36 -22.15
C SER A 64 -26.68 0.10 -20.70
N ILE A 65 -25.97 -0.51 -19.73
CA ILE A 65 -25.99 -0.08 -18.32
C ILE A 65 -25.37 1.31 -18.16
N LEU A 66 -24.32 1.61 -18.92
CA LEU A 66 -23.65 2.91 -18.86
C LEU A 66 -24.54 4.04 -19.37
N GLU A 67 -25.32 3.80 -20.43
CA GLU A 67 -26.11 4.79 -21.15
C GLU A 67 -27.55 4.94 -20.61
N ASN A 68 -28.09 3.92 -19.95
CA ASN A 68 -29.43 3.96 -19.40
C ASN A 68 -29.56 4.95 -18.23
N ASP A 69 -30.74 5.52 -18.08
CA ASP A 69 -31.07 6.41 -16.97
C ASP A 69 -31.41 5.62 -15.71
N TYR A 70 -30.50 5.60 -14.75
CA TYR A 70 -30.68 5.05 -13.41
C TYR A 70 -30.81 6.13 -12.34
N SER A 71 -31.21 7.35 -12.69
CA SER A 71 -31.30 8.47 -11.76
C SER A 71 -32.19 8.17 -10.54
N ALA A 72 -33.21 7.30 -10.71
CA ALA A 72 -34.09 6.87 -9.63
C ALA A 72 -33.48 5.75 -8.74
N SER A 73 -32.51 4.99 -9.23
CA SER A 73 -31.91 3.86 -8.49
C SER A 73 -30.44 3.61 -8.91
N PRO A 74 -29.50 4.46 -8.48
CA PRO A 74 -28.10 4.27 -8.83
C PRO A 74 -27.46 2.98 -8.28
N LEU A 75 -27.95 2.48 -7.14
CA LEU A 75 -27.53 1.18 -6.61
C LEU A 75 -27.93 0.01 -7.51
N GLU A 76 -29.11 0.07 -8.14
CA GLU A 76 -29.52 -0.94 -9.11
C GLU A 76 -28.56 -0.98 -10.30
N ARG A 77 -28.15 0.19 -10.80
CA ARG A 77 -27.11 0.30 -11.83
C ARG A 77 -25.79 -0.37 -11.42
N TYR A 78 -25.39 -0.19 -10.17
CA TYR A 78 -24.20 -0.86 -9.62
C TYR A 78 -24.38 -2.38 -9.56
N HIS A 79 -25.53 -2.87 -9.07
CA HIS A 79 -25.80 -4.31 -8.98
C HIS A 79 -25.86 -4.97 -10.36
N ASP A 80 -26.48 -4.33 -11.34
CA ASP A 80 -26.49 -4.80 -12.73
C ASP A 80 -25.06 -4.88 -13.30
N ALA A 81 -24.24 -3.87 -13.04
CA ALA A 81 -22.85 -3.85 -13.46
C ALA A 81 -22.02 -4.95 -12.78
N VAL A 82 -22.24 -5.23 -11.49
CA VAL A 82 -21.57 -6.35 -10.76
C VAL A 82 -21.93 -7.69 -11.39
N GLN A 83 -23.22 -7.93 -11.66
CA GLN A 83 -23.65 -9.16 -12.31
C GLN A 83 -22.98 -9.35 -13.69
N LYS A 84 -22.93 -8.29 -14.49
CA LYS A 84 -22.25 -8.34 -15.80
C LYS A 84 -20.75 -8.50 -15.70
N LYS A 85 -20.14 -7.97 -14.64
CA LYS A 85 -18.71 -8.18 -14.36
C LYS A 85 -18.40 -9.65 -14.08
N GLU A 86 -19.20 -10.31 -13.26
CA GLU A 86 -19.05 -11.74 -12.98
C GLU A 86 -19.25 -12.59 -14.26
N GLU A 87 -20.22 -12.24 -15.10
CA GLU A 87 -20.43 -12.90 -16.39
C GLU A 87 -19.23 -12.73 -17.31
N ALA A 88 -18.68 -11.52 -17.44
CA ALA A 88 -17.49 -11.24 -18.25
C ALA A 88 -16.25 -12.00 -17.74
N ASP A 89 -16.07 -12.08 -16.42
CA ASP A 89 -14.97 -12.82 -15.78
C ASP A 89 -15.08 -14.32 -16.10
N ASN A 90 -16.28 -14.88 -16.03
CA ASN A 90 -16.53 -16.27 -16.38
C ASN A 90 -16.29 -16.54 -17.87
N LEU A 91 -16.77 -15.70 -18.78
CA LEU A 91 -16.53 -15.83 -20.21
C LEU A 91 -15.01 -15.74 -20.53
N PHE A 92 -14.28 -14.86 -19.86
CA PHE A 92 -12.84 -14.76 -20.03
C PHE A 92 -12.11 -16.01 -19.51
N ASN A 93 -12.45 -16.51 -18.33
CA ASN A 93 -11.86 -17.70 -17.74
C ASN A 93 -12.12 -18.96 -18.58
N LEU A 94 -13.26 -19.03 -19.25
CA LEU A 94 -13.61 -20.11 -20.18
C LEU A 94 -13.01 -19.94 -21.59
N GLY A 95 -12.30 -18.83 -21.86
CA GLY A 95 -11.68 -18.56 -23.14
C GLY A 95 -12.60 -18.03 -24.23
N TYR A 96 -13.85 -17.66 -23.91
CA TYR A 96 -14.83 -17.08 -24.84
C TYR A 96 -14.67 -15.57 -25.03
N LEU A 97 -14.05 -14.86 -24.07
CA LEU A 97 -13.82 -13.42 -24.13
C LEU A 97 -12.32 -13.16 -24.31
N LYS A 98 -11.94 -12.28 -25.23
CA LYS A 98 -10.56 -11.88 -25.46
C LYS A 98 -10.09 -10.90 -24.37
N LEU A 99 -8.77 -10.83 -24.15
CA LEU A 99 -8.17 -9.92 -23.16
C LEU A 99 -8.53 -8.44 -23.42
N LYS A 100 -8.59 -8.02 -24.70
CA LYS A 100 -9.01 -6.65 -25.06
C LYS A 100 -10.43 -6.35 -24.60
N ASP A 101 -11.35 -7.27 -24.84
CA ASP A 101 -12.77 -7.11 -24.50
C ASP A 101 -12.95 -7.20 -22.97
N LYS A 102 -12.20 -8.08 -22.30
CA LYS A 102 -12.15 -8.13 -20.84
C LYS A 102 -11.68 -6.80 -20.24
N GLY A 103 -10.62 -6.21 -20.78
CA GLY A 103 -10.12 -4.90 -20.34
C GLY A 103 -11.15 -3.78 -20.55
N LEU A 104 -11.91 -3.84 -21.66
CA LEU A 104 -12.98 -2.88 -21.93
C LEU A 104 -14.15 -3.06 -20.96
N ALA A 105 -14.57 -4.29 -20.67
CA ALA A 105 -15.59 -4.58 -19.65
C ALA A 105 -15.19 -4.01 -18.29
N ASP A 106 -13.95 -4.21 -17.88
CA ASP A 106 -13.41 -3.67 -16.62
C ASP A 106 -13.41 -2.14 -16.60
N ALA A 107 -13.00 -1.50 -17.68
CA ALA A 107 -12.99 -0.04 -17.78
C ALA A 107 -14.41 0.55 -17.69
N ILE A 108 -15.40 -0.07 -18.34
CA ILE A 108 -16.80 0.37 -18.27
C ILE A 108 -17.35 0.14 -16.85
N PHE A 109 -17.09 -1.02 -16.25
CA PHE A 109 -17.52 -1.33 -14.88
C PHE A 109 -17.01 -0.26 -13.89
N TRP A 110 -15.72 0.07 -13.92
CA TRP A 110 -15.16 1.07 -13.01
C TRP A 110 -15.70 2.47 -13.28
N ARG A 111 -16.03 2.80 -14.53
CA ARG A 111 -16.71 4.05 -14.86
C ARG A 111 -18.11 4.11 -14.25
N ILE A 112 -18.91 3.03 -14.36
CA ILE A 112 -20.22 2.95 -13.71
C ILE A 112 -20.10 3.11 -12.20
N CYS A 113 -19.16 2.42 -11.55
CA CYS A 113 -18.86 2.56 -10.12
C CYS A 113 -18.56 4.00 -9.73
N GLN A 114 -17.76 4.70 -10.54
CA GLN A 114 -17.42 6.10 -10.30
C GLN A 114 -18.64 7.01 -10.38
N ASP A 115 -19.49 6.85 -11.40
CA ASP A 115 -20.69 7.64 -11.56
C ASP A 115 -21.67 7.45 -10.38
N VAL A 116 -21.81 6.21 -9.88
CA VAL A 116 -22.64 5.89 -8.72
C VAL A 116 -22.09 6.55 -7.45
N VAL A 117 -20.79 6.49 -7.20
CA VAL A 117 -20.15 7.14 -6.04
C VAL A 117 -20.33 8.65 -6.09
N LEU A 118 -20.13 9.27 -7.26
CA LEU A 118 -20.29 10.72 -7.43
C LEU A 118 -21.73 11.15 -7.16
N PHE A 119 -22.73 10.42 -7.67
CA PHE A 119 -24.13 10.70 -7.41
C PHE A 119 -24.44 10.77 -5.90
N TYR A 120 -24.05 9.74 -5.14
CA TYR A 120 -24.33 9.71 -3.70
C TYR A 120 -23.52 10.72 -2.89
N GLN A 121 -22.35 11.15 -3.38
CA GLN A 121 -21.59 12.25 -2.78
C GLN A 121 -22.32 13.61 -2.94
N GLU A 122 -22.91 13.86 -4.12
CA GLU A 122 -23.67 15.08 -4.42
C GLU A 122 -24.97 15.14 -3.61
N GLU A 123 -25.69 14.03 -3.53
CA GLU A 123 -26.96 13.93 -2.75
C GLU A 123 -26.74 13.88 -1.22
N LYS A 124 -25.50 13.73 -0.75
CA LYS A 124 -25.13 13.59 0.68
C LYS A 124 -25.83 12.41 1.37
N ILE A 125 -26.18 11.39 0.62
CA ILE A 125 -26.75 10.13 1.09
C ILE A 125 -25.62 9.11 1.16
N GLN A 126 -25.54 8.33 2.23
CA GLN A 126 -24.52 7.28 2.38
C GLN A 126 -25.19 5.93 2.69
N PRO A 127 -25.59 5.15 1.67
CA PRO A 127 -25.93 3.76 1.87
C PRO A 127 -24.71 2.96 2.38
N GLU A 128 -24.95 1.96 3.22
CA GLU A 128 -23.88 1.11 3.78
C GLU A 128 -22.98 0.48 2.70
N GLU A 129 -23.56 0.10 1.56
CA GLU A 129 -22.81 -0.45 0.42
C GLU A 129 -21.81 0.54 -0.20
N MET A 130 -22.03 1.84 0.00
CA MET A 130 -21.13 2.87 -0.54
C MET A 130 -19.76 2.87 0.11
N ASP A 131 -19.65 2.51 1.37
CA ASP A 131 -18.35 2.47 2.05
C ASP A 131 -17.51 1.32 1.49
N ARG A 132 -18.16 0.18 1.20
CA ARG A 132 -17.50 -0.93 0.50
C ARG A 132 -17.06 -0.53 -0.91
N LEU A 133 -17.93 0.14 -1.67
CA LEU A 133 -17.62 0.58 -3.03
C LEU A 133 -16.49 1.62 -3.04
N LYS A 134 -16.50 2.59 -2.13
CA LYS A 134 -15.40 3.56 -1.95
C LYS A 134 -14.09 2.85 -1.62
N GLY A 135 -14.13 1.83 -0.76
CA GLY A 135 -12.97 1.01 -0.43
C GLY A 135 -12.41 0.26 -1.64
N MET A 136 -13.30 -0.31 -2.47
CA MET A 136 -12.90 -0.97 -3.72
C MET A 136 -12.31 0.00 -4.75
N MET A 137 -12.75 1.26 -4.74
CA MET A 137 -12.29 2.32 -5.67
C MET A 137 -11.10 3.10 -5.14
N ALA A 138 -10.70 2.91 -3.88
CA ALA A 138 -9.54 3.58 -3.32
C ALA A 138 -8.30 3.35 -4.17
N GLU A 139 -7.47 4.38 -4.30
CA GLU A 139 -6.18 4.24 -4.95
C GLU A 139 -5.24 3.41 -4.07
N GLN A 140 -4.37 2.64 -4.70
CA GLN A 140 -3.30 1.94 -4.00
C GLN A 140 -1.99 2.69 -4.26
N TYR A 141 -1.38 3.21 -3.22
CA TYR A 141 -0.08 3.86 -3.31
C TYR A 141 1.01 2.83 -3.05
N VAL A 142 1.91 2.67 -4.02
CA VAL A 142 3.04 1.73 -3.96
C VAL A 142 4.18 2.41 -3.22
N CYS A 143 4.51 1.92 -2.04
CA CYS A 143 5.54 2.46 -1.16
C CYS A 143 6.84 1.67 -1.31
N ASN A 144 7.96 2.36 -1.43
CA ASN A 144 9.29 1.79 -1.71
C ASN A 144 9.92 1.14 -0.48
N PHE A 145 9.28 0.12 0.07
CA PHE A 145 9.82 -0.70 1.16
C PHE A 145 9.20 -2.11 1.14
N SER A 146 9.71 -3.03 1.95
CA SER A 146 9.14 -4.35 2.19
C SER A 146 8.55 -4.44 3.59
N VAL A 147 7.30 -4.88 3.74
CA VAL A 147 6.68 -5.11 5.06
C VAL A 147 7.44 -6.19 5.83
N PHE A 148 7.98 -7.20 5.15
CA PHE A 148 8.72 -8.30 5.77
C PHE A 148 10.07 -7.86 6.32
N GLN A 149 10.69 -6.83 5.73
CA GLN A 149 11.95 -6.31 6.19
C GLN A 149 11.76 -5.19 7.22
N SER A 150 10.82 -4.25 7.01
CA SER A 150 10.74 -3.02 7.77
C SER A 150 9.49 -2.87 8.64
N LEU A 151 8.45 -3.67 8.45
CA LEU A 151 7.16 -3.55 9.15
C LEU A 151 6.60 -4.91 9.58
N ILE A 152 7.46 -5.74 10.14
CA ILE A 152 7.16 -7.16 10.39
C ILE A 152 5.92 -7.39 11.25
N ASP A 153 5.68 -6.57 12.27
CA ASP A 153 4.53 -6.74 13.16
C ASP A 153 3.19 -6.41 12.49
N HIS A 154 3.20 -5.68 11.38
CA HIS A 154 1.99 -5.44 10.60
C HIS A 154 1.41 -6.75 10.07
N TRP A 155 2.22 -7.58 9.40
CA TRP A 155 1.75 -8.85 8.84
C TRP A 155 1.74 -10.00 9.86
N ALA A 156 2.62 -9.95 10.87
CA ALA A 156 2.76 -11.04 11.82
C ALA A 156 1.72 -11.02 12.95
N CYS A 157 1.24 -9.84 13.35
CA CYS A 157 0.31 -9.70 14.47
C CYS A 157 -0.70 -8.55 14.30
N ASP A 158 -0.94 -8.10 13.08
CA ASP A 158 -1.92 -7.06 12.73
C ASP A 158 -1.69 -5.73 13.50
N GLN A 159 -0.43 -5.43 13.85
CA GLN A 159 -0.14 -4.18 14.54
C GLN A 159 -0.37 -2.99 13.62
N LEU A 160 -1.13 -2.00 14.12
CA LEU A 160 -1.33 -0.73 13.44
C LEU A 160 -0.22 0.25 13.82
N PHE A 161 0.32 0.94 12.80
CA PHE A 161 1.28 2.01 12.97
C PHE A 161 0.66 3.33 12.54
N PRO A 162 0.89 4.45 13.26
CA PRO A 162 0.50 5.76 12.76
C PRO A 162 1.26 6.08 11.46
N ILE A 163 0.53 6.44 10.42
CA ILE A 163 1.09 6.75 9.10
C ILE A 163 0.60 8.13 8.67
N ALA A 164 1.52 8.99 8.29
CA ALA A 164 1.20 10.32 7.79
C ALA A 164 2.21 10.81 6.74
N PRO A 165 1.83 11.72 5.84
CA PRO A 165 2.81 12.43 5.03
C PRO A 165 3.70 13.29 5.93
N ILE A 166 4.99 13.37 5.61
CA ILE A 166 5.96 14.19 6.35
C ILE A 166 6.24 15.54 5.68
N HIS A 167 5.55 15.85 4.61
CA HIS A 167 5.58 17.12 3.88
C HIS A 167 4.18 17.49 3.40
N ARG A 168 3.99 18.69 2.83
CA ARG A 168 2.70 19.21 2.38
C ARG A 168 1.64 19.25 3.49
N LEU A 169 2.09 19.46 4.74
CA LEU A 169 1.22 19.43 5.93
C LEU A 169 0.20 20.58 6.03
N ASN A 170 0.39 21.62 5.22
CA ASN A 170 -0.53 22.74 5.05
C ASN A 170 -1.58 22.51 3.95
N GLU A 171 -1.53 21.37 3.26
CA GLU A 171 -2.48 21.01 2.21
C GLU A 171 -3.50 20.00 2.75
N ARG A 172 -4.74 20.08 2.24
CA ARG A 172 -5.76 19.11 2.63
C ARG A 172 -5.63 17.82 1.79
N PRO A 173 -5.44 16.66 2.40
CA PRO A 173 -5.43 15.40 1.66
C PRO A 173 -6.84 15.07 1.15
N THR A 174 -6.95 14.71 -0.13
CA THR A 174 -8.23 14.52 -0.83
C THR A 174 -8.44 13.11 -1.39
N VAL A 175 -7.36 12.32 -1.53
CA VAL A 175 -7.40 11.00 -2.14
C VAL A 175 -7.57 9.93 -1.07
N ASN A 176 -8.57 9.08 -1.22
CA ASN A 176 -8.72 7.88 -0.40
C ASN A 176 -7.79 6.78 -0.90
N THR A 177 -6.92 6.29 -0.03
CA THR A 177 -5.87 5.34 -0.41
C THR A 177 -5.82 4.13 0.51
N THR A 178 -5.29 3.04 -0.03
CA THR A 178 -4.61 1.98 0.71
C THR A 178 -3.15 1.98 0.30
N LEU A 179 -2.28 1.42 1.11
CA LEU A 179 -0.87 1.32 0.79
C LEU A 179 -0.52 -0.12 0.40
N VAL A 180 0.47 -0.26 -0.46
CA VAL A 180 1.08 -1.56 -0.78
C VAL A 180 2.59 -1.38 -0.79
N ASP A 181 3.29 -2.40 -0.35
CA ASP A 181 4.75 -2.45 -0.46
C ASP A 181 5.20 -2.89 -1.86
N ILE A 182 6.50 -3.06 -2.07
CA ILE A 182 7.07 -3.51 -3.34
C ILE A 182 7.17 -5.03 -3.46
N THR A 183 6.70 -5.81 -2.48
CA THR A 183 6.69 -7.27 -2.58
C THR A 183 5.55 -7.77 -3.45
N CYS A 184 5.59 -9.03 -3.85
CA CYS A 184 4.51 -9.65 -4.63
C CYS A 184 3.41 -10.26 -3.75
N ASP A 185 3.55 -10.22 -2.43
CA ASP A 185 2.66 -10.89 -1.49
C ASP A 185 1.47 -10.02 -1.07
N SER A 186 0.33 -10.66 -0.79
CA SER A 186 -0.89 -10.00 -0.35
C SER A 186 -0.73 -9.29 1.00
N GLU A 187 0.16 -9.80 1.84
CA GLU A 187 0.52 -9.26 3.16
C GLU A 187 1.21 -7.89 3.06
N GLY A 188 1.77 -7.55 1.90
CA GLY A 188 2.30 -6.22 1.60
C GLY A 188 1.25 -5.13 1.51
N ARG A 189 -0.04 -5.47 1.59
CA ARG A 189 -1.14 -4.51 1.57
C ARG A 189 -1.45 -4.00 2.98
N ILE A 190 -1.41 -2.67 3.15
CA ILE A 190 -1.85 -1.98 4.37
C ILE A 190 -3.18 -1.31 4.08
N ALA A 191 -4.24 -1.85 4.68
CA ALA A 191 -5.62 -1.39 4.49
C ALA A 191 -6.35 -1.15 5.82
N SER A 192 -5.59 -1.03 6.90
CA SER A 192 -6.06 -0.71 8.24
C SER A 192 -5.17 0.35 8.86
N PHE A 193 -5.75 1.42 9.34
CA PHE A 193 -5.04 2.61 9.80
C PHE A 193 -5.55 3.07 11.16
N VAL A 194 -4.67 3.65 11.96
CA VAL A 194 -5.01 4.24 13.26
C VAL A 194 -5.96 5.42 13.08
N ASP A 195 -7.03 5.47 13.86
CA ASP A 195 -7.90 6.62 14.02
C ASP A 195 -8.08 7.00 15.48
N SER A 196 -8.69 8.16 15.73
CA SER A 196 -8.95 8.68 17.09
C SER A 196 -9.95 7.86 17.88
N GLU A 197 -10.91 7.22 17.24
CA GLU A 197 -12.02 6.50 17.87
C GLU A 197 -12.04 5.00 17.54
N ASP A 198 -11.50 4.61 16.37
CA ASP A 198 -11.52 3.23 15.87
C ASP A 198 -10.50 3.05 14.74
N GLU A 199 -10.51 1.88 14.09
CA GLU A 199 -9.72 1.56 12.93
C GLU A 199 -10.37 2.10 11.64
N ARG A 200 -9.57 2.70 10.76
CA ARG A 200 -10.00 3.12 9.41
C ARG A 200 -9.54 2.13 8.36
N SER A 201 -10.40 1.87 7.38
CA SER A 201 -10.04 1.08 6.20
C SER A 201 -9.34 1.89 5.09
N LEU A 202 -9.34 3.21 5.17
CA LEU A 202 -8.75 4.10 4.17
C LEU A 202 -7.94 5.22 4.82
N LEU A 203 -6.79 5.52 4.23
CA LEU A 203 -5.97 6.66 4.59
C LEU A 203 -6.19 7.78 3.58
N ARG A 204 -6.42 9.02 4.07
CA ARG A 204 -6.48 10.19 3.19
C ARG A 204 -5.09 10.74 2.96
N LEU A 205 -4.69 10.78 1.69
CA LEU A 205 -3.40 11.33 1.26
C LEU A 205 -3.59 12.40 0.18
N HIS A 206 -2.51 13.08 -0.16
CA HIS A 206 -2.49 14.05 -1.26
C HIS A 206 -2.35 13.32 -2.60
N GLU A 207 -2.86 13.92 -3.66
CA GLU A 207 -2.58 13.46 -5.00
C GLU A 207 -1.07 13.53 -5.28
N ILE A 208 -0.51 12.44 -5.82
CA ILE A 208 0.93 12.36 -6.14
C ILE A 208 1.22 13.02 -7.48
N ASN A 209 2.31 13.78 -7.53
CA ASN A 209 2.89 14.35 -8.73
C ASN A 209 4.16 13.55 -9.08
N LYS A 210 4.29 13.13 -10.33
CA LYS A 210 5.47 12.36 -10.79
C LYS A 210 6.79 13.15 -10.78
N GLU A 211 6.70 14.48 -10.68
CA GLU A 211 7.87 15.36 -10.70
C GLU A 211 8.46 15.57 -9.30
N GLU A 212 7.72 15.23 -8.25
CA GLU A 212 8.14 15.44 -6.86
C GLU A 212 7.97 14.16 -6.05
N PRO A 213 8.96 13.76 -5.24
CA PRO A 213 8.81 12.61 -4.35
C PRO A 213 7.71 12.87 -3.32
N TYR A 214 6.89 11.85 -3.06
CA TYR A 214 5.86 11.91 -2.03
C TYR A 214 6.23 11.00 -0.87
N LEU A 215 6.61 11.61 0.26
CA LEU A 215 7.19 10.92 1.39
C LEU A 215 6.16 10.67 2.50
N LEU A 216 6.11 9.44 2.98
CA LEU A 216 5.32 8.99 4.12
C LEU A 216 6.23 8.60 5.28
N GLY A 217 5.82 8.97 6.48
CA GLY A 217 6.41 8.50 7.73
C GLY A 217 5.52 7.45 8.37
N PHE A 218 6.12 6.33 8.76
CA PHE A 218 5.52 5.30 9.63
C PHE A 218 6.14 5.47 11.00
N PHE A 219 5.31 5.78 11.99
CA PHE A 219 5.77 6.17 13.31
C PHE A 219 5.70 5.01 14.30
N LEU A 220 6.44 5.11 15.37
CA LEU A 220 6.50 4.12 16.47
C LEU A 220 7.06 2.77 16.00
N MET A 221 8.09 2.80 15.15
CA MET A 221 8.68 1.65 14.49
C MET A 221 9.82 0.97 15.26
N GLY A 222 10.24 1.51 16.41
CA GLY A 222 11.48 1.09 17.06
C GLY A 222 11.54 -0.34 17.57
N ALA A 223 10.42 -0.86 18.11
CA ALA A 223 10.44 -2.18 18.73
C ALA A 223 10.40 -3.31 17.69
N TYR A 224 11.51 -4.06 17.60
CA TYR A 224 11.65 -5.33 16.87
C TYR A 224 11.61 -5.29 15.34
N GLN A 225 11.15 -4.22 14.72
CA GLN A 225 10.87 -4.20 13.28
C GLN A 225 12.10 -4.52 12.44
N ASP A 226 13.20 -3.84 12.65
CA ASP A 226 14.44 -4.06 11.89
C ASP A 226 15.14 -5.37 12.27
N ILE A 227 15.23 -5.67 13.57
CA ILE A 227 16.00 -6.84 14.04
C ILE A 227 15.32 -8.19 13.70
N MET A 228 14.00 -8.23 13.60
CA MET A 228 13.23 -9.41 13.25
C MET A 228 12.86 -9.46 11.75
N GLY A 229 13.13 -8.39 11.01
CA GLY A 229 12.90 -8.32 9.57
C GLY A 229 13.69 -9.36 8.80
N ASP A 230 13.11 -9.89 7.72
CA ASP A 230 13.73 -10.88 6.86
C ASP A 230 13.98 -10.35 5.45
N LEU A 231 14.68 -11.13 4.64
CA LEU A 231 15.06 -10.79 3.27
C LEU A 231 14.06 -11.34 2.23
N HIS A 232 12.79 -11.39 2.57
CA HIS A 232 11.75 -11.86 1.65
C HIS A 232 11.82 -11.12 0.30
N ASN A 233 11.70 -11.87 -0.79
CA ASN A 233 11.94 -11.41 -2.17
C ASN A 233 13.33 -10.75 -2.38
N LEU A 234 14.29 -11.02 -1.52
CA LEU A 234 15.65 -10.46 -1.53
C LEU A 234 15.69 -8.92 -1.33
N PHE A 235 14.67 -8.33 -0.71
CA PHE A 235 14.74 -6.95 -0.26
C PHE A 235 15.59 -6.88 1.00
N GLY A 236 16.70 -6.14 0.93
CA GLY A 236 17.64 -5.96 2.03
C GLY A 236 17.22 -4.84 2.97
N ARG A 237 18.06 -4.60 4.01
CA ARG A 237 17.85 -3.50 4.94
C ARG A 237 17.87 -2.16 4.21
N VAL A 238 17.03 -1.25 4.69
CA VAL A 238 16.96 0.14 4.23
C VAL A 238 18.11 0.97 4.80
N ASN A 239 18.32 2.19 4.28
CA ASN A 239 19.26 3.13 4.90
C ASN A 239 18.76 3.52 6.29
N GLU A 240 19.68 3.70 7.22
CA GLU A 240 19.40 4.09 8.59
C GLU A 240 20.17 5.35 8.95
N VAL A 241 19.53 6.26 9.68
CA VAL A 241 20.11 7.52 10.13
C VAL A 241 19.86 7.69 11.62
N HIS A 242 20.91 7.89 12.40
CA HIS A 242 20.84 8.15 13.83
C HIS A 242 20.74 9.65 14.07
N VAL A 243 19.62 10.09 14.64
CA VAL A 243 19.31 11.49 14.91
C VAL A 243 19.23 11.70 16.42
N PHE A 244 19.96 12.68 16.92
CA PHE A 244 19.93 13.07 18.33
C PHE A 244 19.44 14.50 18.47
N LEU A 245 18.57 14.73 19.47
CA LEU A 245 18.12 16.07 19.81
C LEU A 245 19.21 16.77 20.61
N GLU A 246 19.52 18.00 20.25
CA GLU A 246 20.55 18.84 20.91
C GLU A 246 20.12 20.29 20.86
N ASP A 247 19.81 20.86 22.02
CA ASP A 247 19.26 22.22 22.14
C ASP A 247 20.25 23.31 21.69
N ASP A 248 21.56 23.00 21.70
CA ASP A 248 22.63 23.94 21.29
C ASP A 248 22.87 23.96 19.77
N GLU A 249 22.27 23.05 19.01
CA GLU A 249 22.33 23.04 17.56
C GLU A 249 21.27 23.96 16.93
N GLU A 250 21.59 24.57 15.78
CA GLU A 250 20.73 25.53 15.09
C GLU A 250 19.35 24.95 14.75
N ASP A 251 19.33 23.67 14.33
CA ASP A 251 18.11 22.94 13.98
C ASP A 251 17.51 22.13 15.16
N GLY A 252 18.12 22.20 16.35
CA GLY A 252 17.70 21.46 17.54
C GLY A 252 18.03 19.98 17.48
N PHE A 253 18.81 19.50 16.51
CA PHE A 253 19.26 18.13 16.38
C PHE A 253 20.58 18.02 15.62
N TYR A 254 21.24 16.86 15.75
CA TYR A 254 22.35 16.48 14.86
C TYR A 254 22.23 15.03 14.41
N ILE A 255 22.89 14.72 13.28
CA ILE A 255 23.01 13.38 12.74
C ILE A 255 24.35 12.81 13.21
N GLU A 256 24.33 11.75 14.02
CA GLU A 256 25.53 11.10 14.52
C GLU A 256 26.10 10.11 13.49
N ASP A 257 25.22 9.29 12.88
CA ASP A 257 25.64 8.23 11.99
C ASP A 257 24.64 8.04 10.85
N SER A 258 25.13 7.49 9.74
CA SER A 258 24.34 7.10 8.58
C SER A 258 24.84 5.75 8.08
N ILE A 259 23.99 4.73 8.21
CA ILE A 259 24.29 3.35 7.83
C ILE A 259 23.61 3.07 6.49
N PRO A 260 24.37 2.76 5.42
CA PRO A 260 23.76 2.42 4.15
C PRO A 260 22.99 1.10 4.21
N GLY A 261 21.89 1.03 3.52
CA GLY A 261 21.14 -0.22 3.32
C GLY A 261 21.94 -1.25 2.52
N PHE A 262 21.45 -2.48 2.48
CA PHE A 262 22.13 -3.56 1.80
C PHE A 262 22.18 -3.36 0.28
N SER A 263 23.36 -3.52 -0.28
CA SER A 263 23.53 -3.68 -1.72
C SER A 263 23.05 -5.05 -2.19
N VAL A 264 22.73 -5.18 -3.48
CA VAL A 264 22.38 -6.47 -4.10
C VAL A 264 23.44 -7.54 -3.86
N ASN A 265 24.74 -7.15 -3.86
CA ASN A 265 25.83 -8.09 -3.63
C ASN A 265 25.85 -8.61 -2.18
N GLU A 266 25.56 -7.76 -1.20
CA GLU A 266 25.47 -8.15 0.22
C GLU A 266 24.30 -9.11 0.45
N VAL A 267 23.12 -8.83 -0.12
CA VAL A 267 21.97 -9.72 -0.04
C VAL A 267 22.28 -11.08 -0.68
N LEU A 268 22.91 -11.11 -1.85
CA LEU A 268 23.35 -12.34 -2.50
C LEU A 268 24.31 -13.13 -1.62
N GLN A 269 25.29 -12.48 -0.96
CA GLN A 269 26.22 -13.14 -0.05
C GLN A 269 25.52 -13.76 1.16
N LEU A 270 24.53 -13.05 1.75
CA LEU A 270 23.74 -13.57 2.87
C LEU A 270 22.93 -14.81 2.47
N THR A 271 22.50 -14.90 1.21
CA THR A 271 21.82 -16.06 0.65
C THR A 271 22.78 -17.09 0.01
N GLN A 272 24.09 -16.99 0.29
CA GLN A 272 25.15 -17.91 -0.15
C GLN A 272 25.41 -17.91 -1.66
N TYR A 273 25.10 -16.82 -2.35
CA TYR A 273 25.47 -16.62 -3.75
C TYR A 273 26.68 -15.69 -3.88
N ASP A 274 27.60 -16.06 -4.76
CA ASP A 274 28.72 -15.23 -5.17
C ASP A 274 28.35 -14.39 -6.40
N GLY A 275 28.22 -13.06 -6.22
CA GLY A 275 27.85 -12.14 -7.28
C GLY A 275 28.82 -12.13 -8.48
N GLN A 276 30.13 -12.32 -8.22
CA GLN A 276 31.13 -12.41 -9.31
C GLN A 276 30.97 -13.70 -10.12
N MET A 277 30.68 -14.82 -9.45
CA MET A 277 30.40 -16.09 -10.13
C MET A 277 29.14 -16.00 -10.99
N LEU A 278 28.07 -15.36 -10.48
CA LEU A 278 26.83 -15.13 -11.23
C LEU A 278 27.07 -14.26 -12.46
N SER A 279 27.83 -13.16 -12.31
CA SER A 279 28.19 -12.28 -13.42
C SER A 279 29.00 -13.00 -14.50
N ARG A 280 29.96 -13.87 -14.10
CA ARG A 280 30.73 -14.70 -15.05
C ARG A 280 29.84 -15.71 -15.78
N LYS A 281 28.89 -16.34 -15.09
CA LYS A 281 27.92 -17.26 -15.72
C LYS A 281 27.04 -16.55 -16.72
N MET A 282 26.49 -15.39 -16.35
CA MET A 282 25.67 -14.55 -17.24
C MET A 282 26.46 -14.16 -18.49
N LYS A 283 27.70 -13.66 -18.34
CA LYS A 283 28.56 -13.30 -19.46
C LYS A 283 28.77 -14.48 -20.43
N LYS A 284 29.05 -15.68 -19.90
CA LYS A 284 29.19 -16.87 -20.76
C LYS A 284 27.92 -17.22 -21.55
N GLN A 285 26.75 -17.04 -20.95
CA GLN A 285 25.47 -17.23 -21.63
C GLN A 285 25.23 -16.21 -22.72
N ILE A 286 25.51 -14.92 -22.44
CA ILE A 286 25.46 -13.85 -23.43
C ILE A 286 26.40 -14.13 -24.63
N ASP A 287 27.66 -14.48 -24.34
CA ASP A 287 28.65 -14.78 -25.39
C ASP A 287 28.20 -16.00 -26.25
N ARG A 288 27.54 -16.98 -25.64
CA ARG A 288 26.98 -18.13 -26.36
C ARG A 288 25.78 -17.73 -27.22
N ALA A 289 24.80 -17.02 -26.65
CA ALA A 289 23.62 -16.54 -27.36
C ALA A 289 24.00 -15.66 -28.57
N THR A 290 24.99 -14.79 -28.40
CA THR A 290 25.51 -13.94 -29.51
C THR A 290 26.15 -14.75 -30.62
N LYS A 291 26.89 -15.85 -30.29
CA LYS A 291 27.52 -16.72 -31.30
C LYS A 291 26.49 -17.57 -32.05
N GLU A 292 25.41 -17.94 -31.39
CA GLU A 292 24.33 -18.76 -31.94
C GLU A 292 23.20 -17.92 -32.59
N ASP A 293 23.39 -16.57 -32.68
CA ASP A 293 22.41 -15.60 -33.18
C ASP A 293 21.02 -15.71 -32.51
N LEU A 294 21.03 -16.11 -31.21
CA LEU A 294 19.83 -16.27 -30.41
C LEU A 294 19.41 -14.93 -29.77
N SER A 295 18.12 -14.68 -29.76
CA SER A 295 17.56 -13.52 -29.05
C SER A 295 17.74 -13.66 -27.54
N LEU A 296 18.27 -12.64 -26.86
CA LEU A 296 18.40 -12.56 -25.40
C LEU A 296 17.05 -12.37 -24.68
N ILE A 297 15.95 -12.18 -25.43
CA ILE A 297 14.60 -11.95 -24.86
C ILE A 297 14.01 -13.22 -24.21
N HIS A 298 14.63 -14.36 -24.39
CA HIS A 298 14.15 -15.65 -23.87
C HIS A 298 15.06 -16.27 -22.78
N ILE A 299 15.87 -15.45 -22.13
CA ILE A 299 16.67 -15.88 -20.98
C ILE A 299 16.02 -15.43 -19.68
#